data_0d1862ce6a34ba8a4de1c906455cf16a
#
_entry.id   0d1862ce6a34ba8a4de1c906455cf16a
#
_cell.length_a   1.000
_cell.length_b   1.000
_cell.length_c   1.000
_cell.angle_alpha   90.00
_cell.angle_beta   90.00
_cell.angle_gamma   90.00
#
_symmetry.space_group_name_H-M   'P 1'
#
loop_
_entity.id
_entity.type
_entity.pdbx_description
1 polymer ?
#
loop_
_entity_poly.entity_id
_entity_poly.type
_entity_poly.pdbx_seq_one_letter_code
_entity_poly.pdbx_strand_id
1 'polypeptide(L)'
;MRTVVVGRTLMALVAAVGLASSGGTVAAAHGWGARALTCTGGEIGSGRYSSITVAGVCSVAKDAVVKVAGDITLRKGASLDAQSSPSTIRVGGNVVAHRGSTLGLGCQPRAVTGNSAHPCVDAQGNPIEDPSVFSTITVKGNVAAFGASVVLINGIEVGKNVTILGGGSPVIPWSVKNNTIKGNLLVSKVTTNWFGALFNQVGKNVILTNITLVEDHPGAAMAVYVVQNKIGRNLFCKGLSGVSGGFVPGAVNTVGGKALGQCAELAG
;
A
#
# COMPACT_ATOMS: atom_id res chain seq x y z
N MET A 1 -17.85 -18.17 -31.78
CA MET A 1 -16.71 -17.36 -31.30
C MET A 1 -17.17 -15.91 -31.21
N ARG A 2 -17.46 -15.42 -30.03
CA ARG A 2 -17.79 -14.01 -29.78
C ARG A 2 -16.62 -13.42 -29.01
N THR A 3 -15.91 -12.51 -29.64
CA THR A 3 -14.79 -11.78 -29.09
C THR A 3 -15.33 -10.81 -28.05
N VAL A 4 -15.07 -11.05 -26.78
CA VAL A 4 -15.38 -10.11 -25.70
C VAL A 4 -14.25 -9.07 -25.67
N VAL A 5 -14.54 -7.89 -26.16
CA VAL A 5 -13.69 -6.71 -26.00
C VAL A 5 -13.86 -6.25 -24.55
N VAL A 6 -12.90 -6.57 -23.70
CA VAL A 6 -12.83 -6.02 -22.34
C VAL A 6 -12.45 -4.53 -22.46
N GLY A 7 -13.42 -3.68 -22.21
CA GLY A 7 -13.25 -2.23 -22.24
C GLY A 7 -12.23 -1.76 -21.21
N ARG A 8 -11.21 -1.09 -21.72
CA ARG A 8 -10.30 -0.24 -20.96
C ARG A 8 -11.08 1.00 -20.52
N THR A 9 -11.38 1.12 -19.24
CA THR A 9 -11.64 2.43 -18.61
C THR A 9 -11.78 2.20 -17.11
N LEU A 10 -10.77 2.57 -16.35
CA LEU A 10 -10.88 3.01 -14.95
C LEU A 10 -9.47 3.36 -14.43
N MET A 11 -8.95 4.44 -14.95
CA MET A 11 -7.94 5.25 -14.28
C MET A 11 -8.25 6.69 -14.68
N ALA A 12 -8.63 7.46 -13.75
CA ALA A 12 -8.55 8.90 -13.67
C ALA A 12 -9.80 9.44 -13.00
N LEU A 13 -9.69 9.72 -11.76
CA LEU A 13 -10.33 10.92 -11.15
C LEU A 13 -9.65 11.16 -9.80
N VAL A 14 -8.41 11.61 -9.84
CA VAL A 14 -7.97 12.57 -8.85
C VAL A 14 -8.15 13.91 -9.55
N ALA A 15 -9.28 14.55 -9.30
CA ALA A 15 -9.50 15.92 -9.74
C ALA A 15 -8.43 16.80 -9.10
N ALA A 16 -7.49 17.25 -9.90
CA ALA A 16 -6.56 18.31 -9.53
C ALA A 16 -7.38 19.60 -9.37
N VAL A 17 -7.76 19.91 -8.16
CA VAL A 17 -8.14 21.28 -7.80
C VAL A 17 -6.84 22.06 -7.75
N GLY A 18 -6.55 22.73 -8.85
CA GLY A 18 -5.45 23.67 -8.94
C GLY A 18 -5.70 24.86 -8.00
N LEU A 19 -5.10 24.82 -6.85
CA LEU A 19 -4.86 26.01 -6.03
C LEU A 19 -3.39 26.37 -6.22
N ALA A 20 -3.16 27.49 -6.90
CA ALA A 20 -1.86 28.12 -6.96
C ALA A 20 -1.40 28.42 -5.53
N SER A 21 -0.54 27.60 -4.99
CA SER A 21 0.17 27.87 -3.75
C SER A 21 1.53 28.42 -4.10
N SER A 22 1.76 29.66 -3.68
CA SER A 22 3.07 30.30 -3.63
C SER A 22 4.13 29.35 -3.10
N GLY A 23 5.08 28.98 -3.97
CA GLY A 23 6.15 28.06 -3.67
C GLY A 23 7.03 28.55 -2.54
N GLY A 24 6.86 28.00 -1.38
CA GLY A 24 7.86 28.03 -0.33
C GLY A 24 8.91 26.96 -0.62
N THR A 25 9.97 27.30 -1.32
CA THR A 25 11.18 26.47 -1.40
C THR A 25 11.75 26.32 -0.01
N VAL A 26 11.61 25.13 0.58
CA VAL A 26 12.29 24.80 1.84
C VAL A 26 13.77 24.63 1.50
N ALA A 27 14.56 25.68 1.75
CA ALA A 27 16.00 25.65 1.60
C ALA A 27 16.60 24.47 2.39
N ALA A 28 17.38 23.64 1.71
CA ALA A 28 18.13 22.55 2.33
C ALA A 28 19.18 23.16 3.27
N ALA A 29 18.93 23.14 4.56
CA ALA A 29 19.90 23.53 5.56
C ALA A 29 20.93 22.39 5.72
N HIS A 30 22.15 22.61 5.33
CA HIS A 30 23.31 21.76 5.60
C HIS A 30 23.68 21.85 7.07
N GLY A 31 23.06 21.02 7.90
CA GLY A 31 23.39 20.87 9.32
C GLY A 31 23.54 19.40 9.66
N TRP A 32 24.56 19.02 10.39
CA TRP A 32 25.03 17.64 10.68
C TRP A 32 24.12 16.85 11.65
N GLY A 33 22.86 17.21 11.83
CA GLY A 33 21.88 16.48 12.63
C GLY A 33 20.60 16.17 11.85
N ALA A 34 20.10 14.94 11.94
CA ALA A 34 18.78 14.60 11.42
C ALA A 34 17.72 15.41 12.20
N ARG A 35 16.93 16.25 11.52
CA ARG A 35 15.86 17.05 12.13
C ARG A 35 14.49 16.41 11.90
N ALA A 36 13.54 16.68 12.79
CA ALA A 36 12.14 16.34 12.56
C ALA A 36 11.56 17.21 11.43
N LEU A 37 10.79 16.58 10.56
CA LEU A 37 10.04 17.25 9.50
C LEU A 37 8.55 17.16 9.80
N THR A 38 7.84 18.29 9.71
CA THR A 38 6.37 18.30 9.60
C THR A 38 6.00 18.76 8.19
N CYS A 39 5.42 17.85 7.40
CA CYS A 39 4.90 18.15 6.09
C CYS A 39 3.42 18.53 6.20
N THR A 40 3.08 19.76 5.85
CA THR A 40 1.71 20.27 5.83
C THR A 40 1.12 20.32 4.43
N GLY A 41 1.92 20.05 3.39
CA GLY A 41 1.57 19.98 1.99
C GLY A 41 2.82 20.01 1.12
N GLY A 42 2.70 19.52 -0.13
CA GLY A 42 3.79 19.51 -1.11
C GLY A 42 4.71 18.31 -1.00
N GLU A 43 5.95 18.44 -1.47
CA GLU A 43 6.87 17.32 -1.63
C GLU A 43 7.87 17.16 -0.48
N ILE A 44 8.11 15.93 -0.10
CA ILE A 44 9.19 15.51 0.79
C ILE A 44 10.40 15.17 -0.07
N GLY A 45 11.40 16.03 -0.07
CA GLY A 45 12.63 15.86 -0.84
C GLY A 45 13.64 14.92 -0.16
N SER A 46 14.75 14.70 -0.87
CA SER A 46 15.88 13.92 -0.35
C SER A 46 16.43 14.52 0.95
N GLY A 47 16.72 13.67 1.93
CA GLY A 47 17.28 14.13 3.19
C GLY A 47 17.38 13.07 4.28
N ARG A 48 17.95 13.50 5.41
CA ARG A 48 18.00 12.73 6.66
C ARG A 48 17.11 13.41 7.70
N TYR A 49 16.13 12.67 8.18
CA TYR A 49 15.13 13.13 9.14
C TYR A 49 15.21 12.29 10.41
N SER A 50 15.05 12.90 11.59
CA SER A 50 14.87 12.14 12.82
C SER A 50 13.47 11.49 12.86
N SER A 51 12.46 12.21 12.38
CA SER A 51 11.08 11.72 12.17
C SER A 51 10.40 12.57 11.10
N ILE A 52 9.31 12.04 10.54
CA ILE A 52 8.42 12.78 9.62
C ILE A 52 7.00 12.73 10.17
N THR A 53 6.38 13.89 10.34
CA THR A 53 4.95 14.03 10.63
C THR A 53 4.27 14.57 9.38
N VAL A 54 3.35 13.81 8.82
CA VAL A 54 2.49 14.23 7.71
C VAL A 54 1.20 14.80 8.30
N ALA A 55 0.94 16.09 8.07
CA ALA A 55 -0.20 16.82 8.61
C ALA A 55 -1.13 17.39 7.54
N GLY A 56 -0.77 17.27 6.28
CA GLY A 56 -1.55 17.68 5.12
C GLY A 56 -1.43 16.66 3.99
N VAL A 57 -1.56 17.13 2.75
CA VAL A 57 -1.39 16.32 1.54
C VAL A 57 0.07 16.41 1.10
N CYS A 58 0.82 15.34 1.29
CA CYS A 58 2.24 15.28 0.99
C CYS A 58 2.56 14.15 0.03
N SER A 59 3.51 14.37 -0.86
CA SER A 59 4.10 13.35 -1.74
C SER A 59 5.59 13.23 -1.47
N VAL A 60 6.19 12.12 -1.86
CA VAL A 60 7.64 11.98 -1.91
C VAL A 60 8.10 12.38 -3.31
N ALA A 61 9.07 13.29 -3.38
CA ALA A 61 9.58 13.79 -4.65
C ALA A 61 10.19 12.65 -5.48
N LYS A 62 10.08 12.77 -6.80
CA LYS A 62 10.67 11.82 -7.74
C LYS A 62 12.17 11.66 -7.47
N ASP A 63 12.63 10.41 -7.48
CA ASP A 63 14.02 10.00 -7.27
C ASP A 63 14.61 10.43 -5.91
N ALA A 64 13.74 10.84 -4.98
CA ALA A 64 14.18 11.26 -3.66
C ALA A 64 14.77 10.09 -2.85
N VAL A 65 15.85 10.39 -2.12
CA VAL A 65 16.47 9.48 -1.13
C VAL A 65 16.16 9.99 0.27
N VAL A 66 15.14 9.40 0.90
CA VAL A 66 14.61 9.79 2.21
C VAL A 66 15.06 8.80 3.27
N LYS A 67 15.81 9.27 4.29
CA LYS A 67 16.26 8.46 5.42
C LYS A 67 15.65 9.01 6.70
N VAL A 68 14.82 8.23 7.36
CA VAL A 68 14.14 8.58 8.63
C VAL A 68 14.67 7.69 9.73
N ALA A 69 15.30 8.27 10.75
CA ALA A 69 15.87 7.49 11.86
C ALA A 69 14.76 6.88 12.76
N GLY A 70 13.70 7.64 13.01
CA GLY A 70 12.53 7.24 13.78
C GLY A 70 11.33 6.90 12.91
N ASP A 71 10.18 7.46 13.26
CA ASP A 71 8.89 7.12 12.66
C ASP A 71 8.47 8.10 11.56
N ILE A 72 7.61 7.62 10.64
CA ILE A 72 6.73 8.43 9.80
C ILE A 72 5.32 8.31 10.38
N THR A 73 4.72 9.45 10.73
CA THR A 73 3.36 9.47 11.31
C THR A 73 2.44 10.36 10.48
N LEU A 74 1.36 9.77 9.96
CA LEU A 74 0.28 10.51 9.29
C LEU A 74 -0.77 10.88 10.32
N ARG A 75 -1.03 12.18 10.46
CA ARG A 75 -2.12 12.67 11.32
C ARG A 75 -3.49 12.31 10.72
N LYS A 76 -4.52 12.47 11.53
CA LYS A 76 -5.91 12.32 11.09
C LYS A 76 -6.19 13.14 9.83
N GLY A 77 -6.70 12.48 8.77
CA GLY A 77 -7.05 13.11 7.50
C GLY A 77 -5.87 13.49 6.60
N ALA A 78 -4.62 13.25 7.03
CA ALA A 78 -3.45 13.53 6.22
C ALA A 78 -3.25 12.49 5.11
N SER A 79 -2.55 12.87 4.05
CA SER A 79 -2.22 11.99 2.93
C SER A 79 -0.71 11.93 2.69
N LEU A 80 -0.18 10.73 2.54
CA LEU A 80 1.17 10.47 2.06
C LEU A 80 1.12 9.67 0.77
N ASP A 81 1.58 10.27 -0.30
CA ASP A 81 1.83 9.60 -1.57
C ASP A 81 3.35 9.31 -1.71
N ALA A 82 3.73 8.08 -1.44
CA ALA A 82 5.04 7.52 -1.75
C ALA A 82 4.88 6.35 -2.74
N GLN A 83 3.88 6.43 -3.60
CA GLN A 83 3.49 5.41 -4.55
C GLN A 83 3.50 5.90 -6.01
N SER A 84 3.26 7.18 -6.25
CA SER A 84 3.19 7.73 -7.60
C SER A 84 4.57 7.91 -8.24
N SER A 85 5.59 8.25 -7.46
CA SER A 85 6.94 8.51 -7.98
C SER A 85 7.97 7.51 -7.48
N PRO A 86 8.95 7.12 -8.31
CA PRO A 86 10.06 6.29 -7.86
C PRO A 86 10.86 7.00 -6.77
N SER A 87 11.19 6.29 -5.71
CA SER A 87 11.94 6.85 -4.59
C SER A 87 12.63 5.78 -3.77
N THR A 88 13.65 6.19 -3.00
CA THR A 88 14.31 5.33 -2.01
C THR A 88 13.99 5.83 -0.61
N ILE A 89 13.23 5.07 0.16
CA ILE A 89 12.81 5.45 1.51
C ILE A 89 13.30 4.41 2.53
N ARG A 90 14.00 4.85 3.56
CA ARG A 90 14.45 4.00 4.67
C ARG A 90 13.96 4.55 5.98
N VAL A 91 13.08 3.81 6.67
CA VAL A 91 12.50 4.17 7.97
C VAL A 91 13.09 3.26 9.04
N GLY A 92 13.77 3.86 10.02
CA GLY A 92 14.37 3.14 11.15
C GLY A 92 13.34 2.68 12.20
N GLY A 93 12.26 3.42 12.33
CA GLY A 93 11.11 3.13 13.19
C GLY A 93 9.92 2.56 12.43
N ASN A 94 8.74 3.10 12.69
CA ASN A 94 7.45 2.65 12.16
C ASN A 94 6.90 3.65 11.14
N VAL A 95 5.95 3.18 10.33
CA VAL A 95 5.02 4.04 9.58
C VAL A 95 3.64 3.88 10.21
N VAL A 96 3.05 4.98 10.69
CA VAL A 96 1.76 4.97 11.39
C VAL A 96 0.78 5.92 10.71
N ALA A 97 -0.35 5.40 10.26
CA ALA A 97 -1.42 6.15 9.63
C ALA A 97 -2.66 6.20 10.54
N HIS A 98 -3.11 7.40 10.87
CA HIS A 98 -4.26 7.60 11.74
C HIS A 98 -5.58 7.75 10.97
N ARG A 99 -6.68 7.83 11.72
CA ARG A 99 -8.05 7.87 11.19
C ARG A 99 -8.22 8.86 10.04
N GLY A 100 -8.87 8.40 8.97
CA GLY A 100 -9.17 9.20 7.80
C GLY A 100 -7.98 9.54 6.90
N SER A 101 -6.77 9.05 7.23
CA SER A 101 -5.58 9.30 6.43
C SER A 101 -5.55 8.43 5.16
N THR A 102 -4.75 8.86 4.19
CA THR A 102 -4.41 8.10 2.98
C THR A 102 -2.93 7.73 3.03
N LEU A 103 -2.63 6.43 2.93
CA LEU A 103 -1.27 5.90 2.92
C LEU A 103 -1.01 5.15 1.62
N GLY A 104 -0.17 5.69 0.75
CA GLY A 104 0.36 5.05 -0.45
C GLY A 104 1.86 4.82 -0.34
N LEU A 105 2.30 3.56 -0.41
CA LEU A 105 3.71 3.18 -0.33
C LEU A 105 4.09 2.26 -1.49
N GLY A 106 5.10 2.66 -2.25
CA GLY A 106 5.79 1.86 -3.23
C GLY A 106 5.09 1.73 -4.59
N CYS A 107 5.88 1.79 -5.64
CA CYS A 107 5.46 1.51 -7.01
C CYS A 107 6.44 0.55 -7.69
N GLN A 108 5.91 -0.37 -8.49
CA GLN A 108 6.67 -1.37 -9.23
C GLN A 108 6.01 -1.64 -10.58
N PRO A 109 6.77 -1.63 -11.69
CA PRO A 109 6.24 -1.86 -13.02
C PRO A 109 5.86 -3.32 -13.25
N ARG A 110 5.07 -3.58 -14.28
CA ARG A 110 4.62 -4.92 -14.67
C ARG A 110 5.77 -5.86 -15.01
N ALA A 111 6.84 -5.33 -15.58
CA ALA A 111 8.03 -6.10 -15.89
C ALA A 111 8.67 -6.76 -14.64
N VAL A 112 8.46 -6.19 -13.45
CA VAL A 112 8.96 -6.71 -12.17
C VAL A 112 7.95 -7.62 -11.47
N THR A 113 6.66 -7.29 -11.52
CA THR A 113 5.64 -7.94 -10.70
C THR A 113 4.51 -8.59 -11.50
N GLY A 114 4.53 -8.51 -12.82
CA GLY A 114 3.48 -9.08 -13.67
C GLY A 114 2.10 -8.44 -13.41
N ASN A 115 1.07 -9.26 -13.31
CA ASN A 115 -0.31 -8.78 -13.17
C ASN A 115 -0.62 -8.07 -11.84
N SER A 116 0.25 -8.20 -10.85
CA SER A 116 0.10 -7.52 -9.56
C SER A 116 0.75 -6.14 -9.53
N ALA A 117 1.20 -5.63 -10.66
CA ALA A 117 1.91 -4.36 -10.77
C ALA A 117 1.11 -3.17 -10.19
N HIS A 118 1.85 -2.22 -9.69
CA HIS A 118 1.41 -0.85 -9.44
C HIS A 118 2.53 0.07 -9.90
N PRO A 119 2.61 0.37 -11.21
CA PRO A 119 3.70 1.17 -11.76
C PRO A 119 3.74 2.56 -11.12
N CYS A 120 4.92 3.15 -11.06
CA CYS A 120 5.04 4.58 -10.86
C CYS A 120 4.37 5.29 -12.03
N VAL A 121 4.01 6.57 -11.88
CA VAL A 121 3.37 7.34 -12.93
C VAL A 121 4.22 8.51 -13.37
N ASP A 122 4.06 8.92 -14.63
CA ASP A 122 4.67 10.16 -15.15
C ASP A 122 3.89 11.42 -14.68
N ALA A 123 4.32 12.59 -15.10
CA ALA A 123 3.67 13.86 -14.75
C ALA A 123 2.24 14.00 -15.29
N GLN A 124 1.86 13.17 -16.25
CA GLN A 124 0.52 13.11 -16.85
C GLN A 124 -0.35 12.02 -16.18
N GLY A 125 0.21 11.27 -15.21
CA GLY A 125 -0.47 10.17 -14.53
C GLY A 125 -0.48 8.85 -15.30
N ASN A 126 0.31 8.72 -16.38
CA ASN A 126 0.41 7.46 -17.11
C ASN A 126 1.37 6.49 -16.43
N PRO A 127 1.08 5.18 -16.42
CA PRO A 127 1.97 4.17 -15.87
C PRO A 127 3.33 4.14 -16.58
N ILE A 128 4.41 4.09 -15.81
CA ILE A 128 5.77 3.91 -16.31
C ILE A 128 6.09 2.41 -16.23
N GLU A 129 6.22 1.78 -17.41
CA GLU A 129 6.46 0.32 -17.50
C GLU A 129 7.95 -0.03 -17.63
N ASP A 130 8.86 0.95 -17.54
CA ASP A 130 10.31 0.71 -17.53
C ASP A 130 10.69 -0.12 -16.30
N PRO A 131 11.33 -1.30 -16.47
CA PRO A 131 11.70 -2.18 -15.35
C PRO A 131 12.71 -1.56 -14.37
N SER A 132 13.40 -0.50 -14.75
CA SER A 132 14.33 0.22 -13.87
C SER A 132 13.66 1.28 -13.00
N VAL A 133 12.38 1.62 -13.28
CA VAL A 133 11.65 2.69 -12.59
C VAL A 133 10.73 2.09 -11.51
N PHE A 134 11.20 2.06 -10.28
CA PHE A 134 10.44 1.57 -9.12
C PHE A 134 10.89 2.21 -7.82
N SER A 135 10.08 2.09 -6.79
CA SER A 135 10.44 2.53 -5.45
C SER A 135 11.16 1.41 -4.68
N THR A 136 12.13 1.80 -3.86
CA THR A 136 12.76 0.93 -2.86
C THR A 136 12.45 1.46 -1.47
N ILE A 137 11.50 0.82 -0.78
CA ILE A 137 11.05 1.26 0.55
C ILE A 137 11.31 0.17 1.58
N THR A 138 12.03 0.52 2.64
CA THR A 138 12.33 -0.38 3.78
C THR A 138 11.87 0.28 5.08
N VAL A 139 11.01 -0.41 5.84
CA VAL A 139 10.56 -0.02 7.18
C VAL A 139 11.08 -1.04 8.18
N LYS A 140 12.01 -0.68 9.06
CA LYS A 140 12.58 -1.63 10.06
C LYS A 140 11.55 -2.03 11.12
N GLY A 141 10.62 -1.15 11.46
CA GLY A 141 9.54 -1.37 12.41
C GLY A 141 8.28 -1.95 11.77
N ASN A 142 7.14 -1.45 12.22
CA ASN A 142 5.83 -1.84 11.74
C ASN A 142 5.30 -0.82 10.73
N VAL A 143 4.39 -1.27 9.87
CA VAL A 143 3.45 -0.40 9.15
C VAL A 143 2.08 -0.60 9.79
N ALA A 144 1.50 0.46 10.34
CA ALA A 144 0.22 0.39 11.04
C ALA A 144 -0.75 1.47 10.52
N ALA A 145 -2.01 1.08 10.27
CA ALA A 145 -3.08 1.99 9.90
C ALA A 145 -4.29 1.77 10.81
N PHE A 146 -4.78 2.83 11.41
CA PHE A 146 -5.89 2.81 12.37
C PHE A 146 -7.02 3.71 11.87
N GLY A 147 -8.06 3.10 11.29
CA GLY A 147 -9.19 3.83 10.74
C GLY A 147 -8.84 4.70 9.52
N ALA A 148 -7.81 4.36 8.77
CA ALA A 148 -7.42 5.08 7.56
C ALA A 148 -8.52 5.02 6.49
N SER A 149 -8.60 6.01 5.62
CA SER A 149 -9.51 6.02 4.48
C SER A 149 -8.96 5.20 3.31
N VAL A 150 -7.64 5.21 3.12
CA VAL A 150 -6.98 4.46 2.04
C VAL A 150 -5.68 3.86 2.54
N VAL A 151 -5.43 2.60 2.18
CA VAL A 151 -4.15 1.92 2.41
C VAL A 151 -3.76 1.15 1.17
N LEU A 152 -2.67 1.59 0.54
CA LEU A 152 -2.05 0.97 -0.62
C LEU A 152 -0.58 0.71 -0.31
N ILE A 153 -0.18 -0.55 -0.21
CA ILE A 153 1.19 -0.95 0.14
C ILE A 153 1.68 -1.93 -0.92
N ASN A 154 2.67 -1.51 -1.70
CA ASN A 154 3.15 -2.29 -2.83
C ASN A 154 4.68 -2.35 -2.89
N GLY A 155 5.23 -3.57 -2.89
CA GLY A 155 6.64 -3.82 -3.15
C GLY A 155 7.61 -3.27 -2.12
N ILE A 156 7.24 -3.27 -0.83
CA ILE A 156 8.09 -2.77 0.25
C ILE A 156 8.59 -3.88 1.18
N GLU A 157 9.66 -3.59 1.90
CA GLU A 157 10.16 -4.45 2.98
C GLU A 157 9.72 -3.92 4.34
N VAL A 158 9.09 -4.78 5.17
CA VAL A 158 8.67 -4.46 6.54
C VAL A 158 9.33 -5.42 7.52
N GLY A 159 10.15 -4.87 8.41
CA GLY A 159 10.94 -5.65 9.39
C GLY A 159 10.12 -6.30 10.50
N LYS A 160 8.91 -5.81 10.77
CA LYS A 160 7.99 -6.37 11.76
C LYS A 160 6.62 -6.68 11.13
N ASN A 161 5.55 -6.06 11.59
CA ASN A 161 4.19 -6.39 11.18
C ASN A 161 3.60 -5.31 10.26
N VAL A 162 2.67 -5.72 9.41
CA VAL A 162 1.69 -4.82 8.80
C VAL A 162 0.36 -5.03 9.52
N THR A 163 -0.21 -3.96 10.08
CA THR A 163 -1.45 -4.00 10.86
C THR A 163 -2.41 -2.92 10.37
N ILE A 164 -3.57 -3.32 9.90
CA ILE A 164 -4.61 -2.43 9.40
C ILE A 164 -5.89 -2.72 10.18
N LEU A 165 -6.35 -1.74 10.98
CA LEU A 165 -7.51 -1.88 11.84
C LEU A 165 -8.53 -0.78 11.57
N GLY A 166 -9.70 -1.18 11.07
CA GLY A 166 -10.79 -0.29 10.73
C GLY A 166 -10.52 0.62 9.54
N GLY A 167 -11.49 1.44 9.21
CA GLY A 167 -11.43 2.38 8.10
C GLY A 167 -11.96 1.78 6.80
N GLY A 168 -11.62 2.42 5.71
CA GLY A 168 -12.01 2.02 4.37
C GLY A 168 -12.51 3.16 3.51
N SER A 169 -12.70 2.85 2.24
CA SER A 169 -13.24 3.74 1.23
C SER A 169 -14.18 2.95 0.31
N PRO A 170 -15.40 3.43 0.06
CA PRO A 170 -16.28 2.79 -0.91
C PRO A 170 -15.84 3.02 -2.36
N VAL A 171 -14.88 3.92 -2.60
CA VAL A 171 -14.47 4.35 -3.94
C VAL A 171 -13.09 3.81 -4.32
N ILE A 172 -12.15 3.78 -3.36
CA ILE A 172 -10.76 3.42 -3.66
C ILE A 172 -10.49 1.99 -3.21
N PRO A 173 -10.03 1.12 -4.11
CA PRO A 173 -9.64 -0.24 -3.77
C PRO A 173 -8.39 -0.24 -2.87
N TRP A 174 -8.34 -1.19 -1.93
CA TRP A 174 -7.22 -1.35 -1.02
C TRP A 174 -6.37 -2.56 -1.39
N SER A 175 -5.07 -2.42 -1.29
CA SER A 175 -4.18 -3.56 -1.54
C SER A 175 -2.95 -3.56 -0.64
N VAL A 176 -2.56 -4.76 -0.25
CA VAL A 176 -1.26 -5.09 0.32
C VAL A 176 -0.65 -6.15 -0.61
N LYS A 177 0.31 -5.75 -1.46
CA LYS A 177 0.80 -6.64 -2.52
C LYS A 177 2.31 -6.55 -2.75
N ASN A 178 2.90 -7.67 -3.17
CA ASN A 178 4.33 -7.76 -3.52
C ASN A 178 5.30 -7.41 -2.37
N ASN A 179 4.85 -7.45 -1.12
CA ASN A 179 5.67 -7.03 0.02
C ASN A 179 6.41 -8.20 0.65
N THR A 180 7.56 -7.89 1.26
CA THR A 180 8.24 -8.78 2.19
C THR A 180 7.99 -8.31 3.62
N ILE A 181 7.20 -9.08 4.38
CA ILE A 181 6.79 -8.76 5.76
C ILE A 181 7.38 -9.83 6.68
N LYS A 182 8.37 -9.47 7.52
CA LYS A 182 9.02 -10.46 8.41
C LYS A 182 8.10 -10.96 9.54
N GLY A 183 7.13 -10.17 9.94
CA GLY A 183 6.13 -10.48 10.97
C GLY A 183 4.81 -10.99 10.41
N ASN A 184 3.72 -10.46 10.96
CA ASN A 184 2.35 -10.78 10.56
C ASN A 184 1.78 -9.71 9.60
N LEU A 185 0.85 -10.14 8.76
CA LEU A 185 -0.10 -9.27 8.09
C LEU A 185 -1.46 -9.42 8.79
N LEU A 186 -1.94 -8.38 9.46
CA LEU A 186 -3.24 -8.33 10.11
C LEU A 186 -4.10 -7.24 9.47
N VAL A 187 -5.26 -7.62 8.94
CA VAL A 187 -6.27 -6.68 8.44
C VAL A 187 -7.60 -7.02 9.08
N SER A 188 -8.23 -6.05 9.72
CA SER A 188 -9.48 -6.28 10.45
C SER A 188 -10.40 -5.06 10.45
N LYS A 189 -11.73 -5.32 10.37
CA LYS A 189 -12.81 -4.30 10.46
C LYS A 189 -12.68 -3.21 9.39
N VAL A 190 -12.37 -3.60 8.17
CA VAL A 190 -12.24 -2.71 7.01
C VAL A 190 -13.51 -2.79 6.15
N THR A 191 -13.98 -1.62 5.67
CA THR A 191 -15.07 -1.54 4.68
C THR A 191 -14.56 -0.81 3.45
N THR A 192 -14.48 -1.49 2.31
CA THR A 192 -13.90 -0.93 1.07
C THR A 192 -14.60 -1.52 -0.16
N ASN A 193 -14.41 -0.92 -1.33
CA ASN A 193 -14.99 -1.48 -2.55
C ASN A 193 -14.26 -2.75 -3.04
N TRP A 194 -12.97 -2.87 -2.76
CA TRP A 194 -12.16 -4.03 -3.12
C TRP A 194 -10.98 -4.18 -2.14
N PHE A 195 -10.58 -5.42 -1.84
CA PHE A 195 -9.40 -5.69 -1.04
C PHE A 195 -8.60 -6.89 -1.59
N GLY A 196 -7.28 -6.71 -1.67
CA GLY A 196 -6.36 -7.77 -2.04
C GLY A 196 -5.14 -7.87 -1.14
N ALA A 197 -4.87 -9.08 -0.64
CA ALA A 197 -3.59 -9.50 -0.08
C ALA A 197 -2.92 -10.40 -1.13
N LEU A 198 -1.97 -9.85 -1.90
CA LEU A 198 -1.51 -10.47 -3.14
C LEU A 198 0.01 -10.61 -3.18
N PHE A 199 0.50 -11.81 -3.50
CA PHE A 199 1.93 -12.06 -3.80
C PHE A 199 2.90 -11.63 -2.69
N ASN A 200 2.44 -11.56 -1.43
CA ASN A 200 3.30 -11.16 -0.32
C ASN A 200 4.13 -12.36 0.20
N GLN A 201 5.32 -12.06 0.69
CA GLN A 201 6.11 -12.98 1.51
C GLN A 201 5.94 -12.58 2.97
N VAL A 202 5.18 -13.37 3.75
CA VAL A 202 4.86 -13.08 5.16
C VAL A 202 5.53 -14.12 6.06
N GLY A 203 6.46 -13.71 6.89
CA GLY A 203 7.26 -14.61 7.73
C GLY A 203 6.46 -15.33 8.83
N LYS A 204 5.33 -14.77 9.25
CA LYS A 204 4.46 -15.37 10.28
C LYS A 204 3.05 -15.62 9.74
N ASN A 205 2.03 -14.98 10.29
CA ASN A 205 0.65 -15.25 9.96
C ASN A 205 0.06 -14.16 9.05
N VAL A 206 -0.88 -14.56 8.21
CA VAL A 206 -1.84 -13.67 7.56
C VAL A 206 -3.19 -13.85 8.25
N ILE A 207 -3.75 -12.76 8.77
CA ILE A 207 -5.01 -12.75 9.53
C ILE A 207 -5.92 -11.68 8.91
N LEU A 208 -6.99 -12.12 8.27
CA LEU A 208 -7.98 -11.26 7.61
C LEU A 208 -9.34 -11.48 8.29
N THR A 209 -9.87 -10.43 8.95
CA THR A 209 -11.11 -10.58 9.68
C THR A 209 -12.04 -9.40 9.51
N ASN A 210 -13.36 -9.69 9.38
CA ASN A 210 -14.40 -8.66 9.30
C ASN A 210 -14.08 -7.61 8.22
N ILE A 211 -13.79 -8.06 6.99
CA ILE A 211 -13.60 -7.20 5.82
C ILE A 211 -14.90 -7.24 5.02
N THR A 212 -15.55 -6.08 4.94
CA THR A 212 -16.79 -5.88 4.19
C THR A 212 -16.46 -5.17 2.89
N LEU A 213 -16.90 -5.76 1.76
CA LEU A 213 -16.80 -5.14 0.46
C LEU A 213 -18.12 -4.46 0.12
N VAL A 214 -18.01 -3.24 -0.39
CA VAL A 214 -19.16 -2.46 -0.89
C VAL A 214 -19.06 -2.48 -2.40
N GLU A 215 -20.01 -3.10 -3.06
CA GLU A 215 -20.01 -3.24 -4.51
C GLU A 215 -20.21 -1.88 -5.18
N ASP A 216 -19.24 -1.50 -5.99
CA ASP A 216 -19.33 -0.34 -6.87
C ASP A 216 -18.90 -0.66 -8.32
N HIS A 217 -18.65 -1.94 -8.61
CA HIS A 217 -18.19 -2.38 -9.93
C HIS A 217 -19.11 -3.46 -10.51
N PRO A 218 -19.93 -3.13 -11.53
CA PRO A 218 -20.72 -4.15 -12.24
C PRO A 218 -19.79 -5.22 -12.85
N GLY A 219 -19.98 -6.47 -12.45
CA GLY A 219 -19.29 -7.63 -13.03
C GLY A 219 -18.04 -8.13 -12.33
N ALA A 220 -17.59 -7.51 -11.24
CA ALA A 220 -16.56 -8.09 -10.39
C ALA A 220 -17.22 -8.95 -9.29
N ALA A 221 -16.71 -10.16 -9.07
CA ALA A 221 -17.15 -10.95 -7.92
C ALA A 221 -16.76 -10.23 -6.64
N MET A 222 -17.70 -10.03 -5.71
CA MET A 222 -17.42 -9.48 -4.38
C MET A 222 -16.61 -10.49 -3.58
N ALA A 223 -15.30 -10.36 -3.64
CA ALA A 223 -14.39 -11.24 -2.92
C ALA A 223 -13.16 -10.50 -2.41
N VAL A 224 -12.75 -10.83 -1.20
CA VAL A 224 -11.41 -10.51 -0.69
C VAL A 224 -10.44 -11.43 -1.39
N TYR A 225 -9.51 -10.86 -2.14
CA TYR A 225 -8.52 -11.62 -2.90
C TYR A 225 -7.32 -11.96 -2.03
N VAL A 226 -7.03 -13.26 -1.91
CA VAL A 226 -5.87 -13.79 -1.16
C VAL A 226 -5.08 -14.68 -2.11
N VAL A 227 -4.13 -14.08 -2.83
CA VAL A 227 -3.55 -14.68 -4.03
C VAL A 227 -2.04 -14.88 -3.89
N GLN A 228 -1.58 -16.11 -4.06
CA GLN A 228 -0.17 -16.50 -4.21
C GLN A 228 0.77 -15.88 -3.15
N ASN A 229 0.29 -15.74 -1.91
CA ASN A 229 1.13 -15.34 -0.81
C ASN A 229 1.98 -16.53 -0.33
N LYS A 230 3.24 -16.27 0.05
CA LYS A 230 4.10 -17.21 0.78
C LYS A 230 4.03 -16.87 2.26
N ILE A 231 3.42 -17.74 3.07
CA ILE A 231 3.09 -17.51 4.48
C ILE A 231 3.84 -18.52 5.33
N GLY A 232 4.73 -18.04 6.21
CA GLY A 232 5.58 -18.91 7.03
C GLY A 232 4.84 -19.69 8.11
N ARG A 233 3.65 -19.23 8.54
CA ARG A 233 2.82 -19.91 9.55
C ARG A 233 1.38 -20.10 9.03
N ASN A 234 0.39 -19.44 9.63
CA ASN A 234 -1.02 -19.69 9.35
C ASN A 234 -1.65 -18.61 8.48
N LEU A 235 -2.61 -19.01 7.67
CA LEU A 235 -3.55 -18.16 6.99
C LEU A 235 -4.92 -18.29 7.68
N PHE A 236 -5.47 -17.21 8.21
CA PHE A 236 -6.76 -17.22 8.89
C PHE A 236 -7.68 -16.15 8.33
N CYS A 237 -8.89 -16.57 7.91
CA CYS A 237 -9.91 -15.69 7.36
C CYS A 237 -11.25 -15.92 8.05
N LYS A 238 -11.89 -14.82 8.55
CA LYS A 238 -13.21 -14.91 9.20
C LYS A 238 -14.00 -13.62 9.00
N GLY A 239 -15.30 -13.75 8.67
CA GLY A 239 -16.20 -12.60 8.52
C GLY A 239 -15.85 -11.72 7.31
N LEU A 240 -15.42 -12.34 6.22
CA LEU A 240 -15.15 -11.68 4.95
C LEU A 240 -16.39 -11.73 4.05
N SER A 241 -16.62 -10.72 3.22
CA SER A 241 -17.71 -10.67 2.23
C SER A 241 -17.63 -11.76 1.14
N GLY A 242 -16.61 -12.56 1.16
CA GLY A 242 -16.28 -13.63 0.25
C GLY A 242 -14.77 -13.72 0.14
N VAL A 243 -14.23 -14.83 -0.35
CA VAL A 243 -12.79 -15.02 -0.59
C VAL A 243 -12.55 -15.57 -1.99
N SER A 244 -11.44 -15.17 -2.58
CA SER A 244 -10.99 -15.70 -3.86
C SER A 244 -9.48 -15.90 -3.86
N GLY A 245 -9.04 -17.04 -4.40
CA GLY A 245 -7.63 -17.35 -4.66
C GLY A 245 -7.09 -16.75 -5.97
N GLY A 246 -7.87 -15.90 -6.62
CA GLY A 246 -7.50 -15.25 -7.88
C GLY A 246 -8.22 -15.83 -9.10
N PHE A 247 -7.83 -15.35 -10.27
CA PHE A 247 -8.48 -15.67 -11.56
C PHE A 247 -7.84 -16.87 -12.29
N VAL A 248 -6.70 -17.36 -11.79
CA VAL A 248 -5.98 -18.50 -12.38
C VAL A 248 -6.31 -19.74 -11.57
N PRO A 249 -6.96 -20.76 -12.17
CA PRO A 249 -7.20 -22.03 -11.49
C PRO A 249 -5.88 -22.63 -10.96
N GLY A 250 -5.87 -23.08 -9.70
CA GLY A 250 -4.69 -23.66 -9.07
C GLY A 250 -3.67 -22.62 -8.54
N ALA A 251 -3.94 -21.32 -8.65
CA ALA A 251 -3.13 -20.29 -8.00
C ALA A 251 -3.42 -20.24 -6.51
N VAL A 252 -2.68 -21.03 -5.72
CA VAL A 252 -2.86 -21.16 -4.28
C VAL A 252 -1.81 -20.41 -3.49
N ASN A 253 -2.11 -20.13 -2.22
CA ASN A 253 -1.13 -19.60 -1.28
C ASN A 253 -0.26 -20.76 -0.73
N THR A 254 1.04 -20.54 -0.63
CA THR A 254 1.94 -21.45 0.07
C THR A 254 1.89 -21.14 1.57
N VAL A 255 1.40 -22.07 2.39
CA VAL A 255 1.19 -21.88 3.83
C VAL A 255 2.01 -22.89 4.61
N GLY A 256 2.98 -22.43 5.39
CA GLY A 256 3.87 -23.31 6.19
C GLY A 256 3.18 -23.98 7.39
N GLY A 257 2.05 -23.42 7.84
CA GLY A 257 1.20 -23.98 8.90
C GLY A 257 -0.16 -24.41 8.37
N LYS A 258 -1.24 -23.81 8.89
CA LYS A 258 -2.61 -24.15 8.51
C LYS A 258 -3.33 -22.99 7.85
N ALA A 259 -4.11 -23.27 6.82
CA ALA A 259 -5.13 -22.37 6.31
C ALA A 259 -6.46 -22.67 7.03
N LEU A 260 -7.13 -21.66 7.55
CA LEU A 260 -8.27 -21.79 8.46
C LEU A 260 -9.39 -20.81 8.11
N GLY A 261 -10.60 -21.20 8.49
CA GLY A 261 -11.81 -20.40 8.27
C GLY A 261 -12.13 -20.31 6.77
N GLN A 262 -12.56 -19.13 6.30
CA GLN A 262 -12.96 -18.93 4.89
C GLN A 262 -11.82 -19.13 3.89
N CYS A 263 -10.57 -19.13 4.36
CA CYS A 263 -9.39 -19.31 3.50
C CYS A 263 -8.86 -20.77 3.50
N ALA A 264 -9.56 -21.72 4.10
CA ALA A 264 -9.10 -23.11 4.22
C ALA A 264 -8.75 -23.73 2.86
N GLU A 265 -9.56 -23.45 1.83
CA GLU A 265 -9.39 -23.97 0.48
C GLU A 265 -8.39 -23.16 -0.39
N LEU A 266 -7.79 -22.09 0.15
CA LEU A 266 -6.88 -21.23 -0.58
C LEU A 266 -5.39 -21.56 -0.38
N ALA A 267 -5.09 -22.68 0.25
CA ALA A 267 -3.74 -23.18 0.46
C ALA A 267 -3.48 -24.45 -0.36
N GLY A 268 -2.26 -24.56 -0.91
CA GLY A 268 -1.76 -25.73 -1.61
C GLY A 268 -0.32 -26.04 -1.20
#